data_6a7fd15ffe85082a19e80a6941afb28e
#
_entry.id   6a7fd15ffe85082a19e80a6941afb28e
#
_cell.length_a   1.000
_cell.length_b   1.000
_cell.length_c   1.000
_cell.angle_alpha   90.00
_cell.angle_beta   90.00
_cell.angle_gamma   90.00
#
_symmetry.space_group_name_H-M   'P 1'
#
loop_
_entity.id
_entity.type
_entity.pdbx_description
1 polymer ?
#
loop_
_entity_poly.entity_id
_entity_poly.type
_entity_poly.pdbx_seq_one_letter_code
_entity_poly.pdbx_strand_id
1 'polypeptide(L)'
;MLFRSVQGVEPKLTRGEISSMAGVRDNPRYYQISVPVQPGNSGGALLDECGNAVGVVTSRLDDVATYKESGALPQNVNYAVKGGLVYNFLSGVPGLSGKLKAASTARDREAASGAAERAAVLVIAE
;
A
#
# COMPACT_ATOMS: atom_id res chain seq x y z
N MET A 1 -5.92 2.22 4.25
CA MET A 1 -4.46 2.38 4.10
C MET A 1 -3.94 3.26 5.23
N LEU A 2 -2.86 2.88 5.86
CA LEU A 2 -2.23 3.62 6.94
C LEU A 2 -0.81 4.03 6.54
N PHE A 3 -0.42 5.28 6.81
CA PHE A 3 0.90 5.79 6.48
C PHE A 3 1.31 6.94 7.41
N ARG A 4 2.60 7.19 7.50
CA ARG A 4 3.16 8.43 8.05
C ARG A 4 3.51 9.37 6.92
N SER A 5 2.97 10.56 6.97
CA SER A 5 3.10 11.57 5.92
C SER A 5 4.05 12.70 6.36
N VAL A 6 4.71 13.33 5.40
CA VAL A 6 5.42 14.61 5.60
C VAL A 6 4.52 15.74 6.12
N GLN A 7 3.21 15.55 6.08
CA GLN A 7 2.23 16.51 6.58
C GLN A 7 2.03 16.45 8.11
N GLY A 8 2.83 15.66 8.81
CA GLY A 8 2.79 15.53 10.27
C GLY A 8 3.35 14.21 10.75
N VAL A 9 3.57 14.11 12.06
CA VAL A 9 4.11 12.89 12.69
C VAL A 9 3.04 11.84 12.99
N GLU A 10 1.78 12.21 12.92
CA GLU A 10 0.67 11.30 13.16
C GLU A 10 0.39 10.42 11.94
N PRO A 11 0.19 9.12 12.13
CA PRO A 11 -0.24 8.22 11.07
C PRO A 11 -1.62 8.63 10.54
N LYS A 12 -1.81 8.51 9.22
CA LYS A 12 -3.08 8.84 8.58
C LYS A 12 -3.68 7.60 7.92
N LEU A 13 -4.99 7.47 8.02
CA LEU A 13 -5.76 6.42 7.38
C LEU A 13 -6.61 7.03 6.26
N THR A 14 -6.46 6.49 5.05
CA THR A 14 -7.33 6.82 3.93
C THR A 14 -8.05 5.58 3.43
N ARG A 15 -9.17 5.75 2.75
CA ARG A 15 -10.00 4.65 2.26
C ARG A 15 -10.22 4.77 0.76
N GLY A 16 -10.44 3.64 0.14
CA GLY A 16 -10.74 3.51 -1.28
C GLY A 16 -10.91 2.05 -1.65
N GLU A 17 -10.90 1.79 -2.93
CA GLU A 17 -11.17 0.47 -3.49
C GLU A 17 -10.03 0.02 -4.39
N ILE A 18 -9.95 -1.29 -4.61
CA ILE A 18 -9.16 -1.84 -5.70
C ILE A 18 -9.98 -1.65 -6.98
N SER A 19 -9.51 -0.78 -7.85
CA SER A 19 -10.20 -0.45 -9.10
C SER A 19 -9.86 -1.43 -10.23
N SER A 20 -8.68 -2.03 -10.18
CA SER A 20 -8.24 -3.04 -11.15
C SER A 20 -7.22 -3.99 -10.53
N MET A 21 -7.26 -5.24 -10.99
CA MET A 21 -6.30 -6.28 -10.60
C MET A 21 -4.98 -6.19 -11.37
N ALA A 22 -4.84 -5.23 -12.25
CA ALA A 22 -3.62 -4.95 -13.01
C ALA A 22 -3.30 -3.45 -12.93
N GLY A 23 -2.02 -3.14 -12.92
CA GLY A 23 -1.51 -1.77 -12.91
C GLY A 23 -1.39 -1.17 -14.31
N VAL A 24 -0.50 -0.19 -14.44
CA VAL A 24 -0.22 0.47 -15.71
C VAL A 24 0.16 -0.55 -16.78
N ARG A 25 -0.43 -0.39 -17.98
CA ARG A 25 -0.21 -1.30 -19.11
C ARG A 25 -0.47 -2.76 -18.77
N ASP A 26 -1.54 -3.00 -17.99
CA ASP A 26 -1.94 -4.33 -17.55
C ASP A 26 -0.86 -5.11 -16.78
N ASN A 27 0.01 -4.39 -16.08
CA ASN A 27 1.06 -5.02 -15.28
C ASN A 27 0.46 -5.83 -14.12
N PRO A 28 0.60 -7.17 -14.10
CA PRO A 28 -0.03 -8.03 -13.11
C PRO A 28 0.57 -7.92 -11.70
N ARG A 29 1.68 -7.22 -11.53
CA ARG A 29 2.36 -7.04 -10.23
C ARG A 29 1.68 -6.03 -9.33
N TYR A 30 0.82 -5.18 -9.91
CA TYR A 30 0.21 -4.07 -9.21
C TYR A 30 -1.30 -4.17 -9.19
N TYR A 31 -1.91 -3.67 -8.11
CA TYR A 31 -3.30 -3.25 -8.11
C TYR A 31 -3.38 -1.79 -8.56
N GLN A 32 -4.42 -1.45 -9.30
CA GLN A 32 -4.85 -0.07 -9.42
C GLN A 32 -5.83 0.20 -8.27
N ILE A 33 -5.64 1.29 -7.56
CA ILE A 33 -6.43 1.65 -6.39
C ILE A 33 -6.96 3.08 -6.51
N SER A 34 -8.15 3.32 -5.96
CA SER A 34 -8.74 4.66 -5.86
C SER A 34 -8.38 5.38 -4.56
N VAL A 35 -7.66 4.71 -3.67
CA VAL A 35 -7.23 5.29 -2.39
C VAL A 35 -6.40 6.54 -2.65
N PRO A 36 -6.76 7.70 -2.06
CA PRO A 36 -5.96 8.91 -2.19
C PRO A 36 -4.53 8.69 -1.68
N VAL A 37 -3.55 8.93 -2.54
CA VAL A 37 -2.13 8.80 -2.24
C VAL A 37 -1.48 10.17 -2.36
N GLN A 38 -0.82 10.59 -1.29
CA GLN A 38 -0.07 11.84 -1.23
C GLN A 38 1.43 11.53 -1.06
N PRO A 39 2.33 12.47 -1.34
CA PRO A 39 3.74 12.30 -1.01
C PRO A 39 3.94 11.89 0.44
N GLY A 40 4.71 10.85 0.68
CA GLY A 40 4.91 10.23 1.99
C GLY A 40 4.06 9.00 2.28
N ASN A 41 3.09 8.66 1.42
CA ASN A 41 2.26 7.46 1.56
C ASN A 41 2.93 6.19 1.00
N SER A 42 3.91 6.37 0.13
CA SER A 42 4.63 5.25 -0.48
C SER A 42 5.32 4.40 0.56
N GLY A 43 5.22 3.10 0.41
CA GLY A 43 5.69 2.13 1.41
C GLY A 43 4.65 1.82 2.49
N GLY A 44 3.54 2.56 2.54
CA GLY A 44 2.43 2.29 3.45
C GLY A 44 1.69 1.01 3.08
N ALA A 45 1.15 0.33 4.09
CA ALA A 45 0.39 -0.89 3.88
C ALA A 45 -0.99 -0.60 3.29
N LEU A 46 -1.38 -1.36 2.27
CA LEU A 46 -2.76 -1.48 1.82
C LEU A 46 -3.40 -2.61 2.62
N LEU A 47 -4.44 -2.27 3.37
CA LEU A 47 -5.12 -3.23 4.26
C LEU A 47 -6.51 -3.55 3.74
N ASP A 48 -6.93 -4.80 3.91
CA ASP A 48 -8.32 -5.20 3.74
C ASP A 48 -9.17 -4.84 4.98
N GLU A 49 -10.45 -5.17 4.95
CA GLU A 49 -11.39 -4.89 6.04
C GLU A 49 -11.09 -5.72 7.32
N CYS A 50 -10.32 -6.76 7.20
CA CYS A 50 -9.89 -7.61 8.32
C CYS A 50 -8.53 -7.18 8.90
N GLY A 51 -7.89 -6.17 8.30
CA GLY A 51 -6.58 -5.68 8.72
C GLY A 51 -5.40 -6.46 8.16
N ASN A 52 -5.63 -7.33 7.17
CA ASN A 52 -4.54 -8.01 6.50
C ASN A 52 -3.85 -7.07 5.50
N ALA A 53 -2.54 -7.08 5.49
CA ALA A 53 -1.77 -6.37 4.48
C ALA A 53 -1.88 -7.10 3.13
N VAL A 54 -2.61 -6.52 2.20
CA VAL A 54 -2.85 -7.09 0.86
C VAL A 54 -1.96 -6.47 -0.21
N GLY A 55 -1.24 -5.42 0.13
CA GLY A 55 -0.31 -4.76 -0.76
C GLY A 55 0.52 -3.69 -0.07
N VAL A 56 1.43 -3.10 -0.83
CA VAL A 56 2.25 -1.97 -0.42
C VAL A 56 2.05 -0.84 -1.43
N VAL A 57 1.64 0.32 -0.94
CA VAL A 57 1.40 1.48 -1.78
C VAL A 57 2.71 1.95 -2.39
N THR A 58 2.71 2.12 -3.70
CA THR A 58 3.81 2.78 -4.40
C THR A 58 3.45 4.24 -4.63
N SER A 59 4.45 5.10 -4.69
CA SER A 59 4.21 6.45 -5.17
C SER A 59 3.70 6.39 -6.61
N ARG A 60 3.10 7.45 -7.05
CA ARG A 60 2.67 7.73 -8.42
C ARG A 60 3.84 7.58 -9.41
N LEU A 61 4.37 6.37 -9.54
CA LEU A 61 5.57 6.11 -10.34
C LEU A 61 5.44 6.55 -11.80
N ASP A 62 4.20 6.65 -12.27
CA ASP A 62 3.92 6.87 -13.68
C ASP A 62 3.11 8.14 -13.99
N ASP A 63 2.93 9.04 -13.02
CA ASP A 63 2.24 10.31 -13.28
C ASP A 63 2.92 11.08 -14.42
N VAL A 64 4.25 11.09 -14.46
CA VAL A 64 5.01 11.77 -15.50
C VAL A 64 4.87 11.05 -16.85
N ALA A 65 4.95 9.72 -16.85
CA ALA A 65 4.79 8.92 -18.07
C ALA A 65 3.36 9.02 -18.60
N THR A 66 2.35 8.90 -17.72
CA THR A 66 0.93 9.03 -18.06
C THR A 66 0.60 10.44 -18.54
N TYR A 67 1.15 11.47 -17.91
CA TYR A 67 1.00 12.85 -18.35
C TYR A 67 1.58 13.07 -19.76
N LYS A 68 2.74 12.51 -20.03
CA LYS A 68 3.35 12.58 -21.37
C LYS A 68 2.52 11.86 -22.45
N GLU A 69 1.85 10.77 -22.09
CA GLU A 69 1.03 9.98 -23.01
C GLU A 69 -0.37 10.57 -23.20
N SER A 70 -1.01 11.08 -22.16
CA SER A 70 -2.43 11.50 -22.18
C SER A 70 -2.64 13.01 -22.09
N GLY A 71 -1.62 13.80 -21.75
CA GLY A 71 -1.73 15.25 -21.56
C GLY A 71 -2.48 15.67 -20.31
N ALA A 72 -2.89 14.74 -19.44
CA ALA A 72 -3.60 15.01 -18.20
C ALA A 72 -3.07 14.13 -17.05
N LEU A 73 -2.96 14.72 -15.85
CA LEU A 73 -2.67 13.94 -14.65
C LEU A 73 -3.91 13.14 -14.24
N PRO A 74 -3.84 11.80 -14.17
CA PRO A 74 -4.98 11.00 -13.74
C PRO A 74 -5.28 11.30 -12.26
N GLN A 75 -6.54 11.56 -11.97
CA GLN A 75 -7.01 11.71 -10.59
C GLN A 75 -7.52 10.37 -10.07
N ASN A 76 -7.23 10.06 -8.81
CA ASN A 76 -7.67 8.82 -8.14
C ASN A 76 -7.20 7.53 -8.83
N VAL A 77 -6.11 7.60 -9.57
CA VAL A 77 -5.43 6.45 -10.14
C VAL A 77 -4.08 6.30 -9.46
N ASN A 78 -4.01 5.37 -8.54
CA ASN A 78 -2.81 5.07 -7.76
C ASN A 78 -2.54 3.57 -7.83
N TYR A 79 -1.37 3.14 -7.39
CA TYR A 79 -0.95 1.75 -7.50
C TYR A 79 -0.41 1.20 -6.20
N ALA A 80 -0.56 -0.09 -6.02
CA ALA A 80 0.04 -0.84 -4.92
C ALA A 80 0.65 -2.14 -5.43
N VAL A 81 1.82 -2.48 -4.94
CA VAL A 81 2.44 -3.79 -5.19
C VAL A 81 1.59 -4.85 -4.50
N LYS A 82 1.25 -5.92 -5.21
CA LYS A 82 0.43 -7.01 -4.65
C LYS A 82 1.13 -7.72 -3.51
N GLY A 83 0.37 -8.08 -2.49
CA GLY A 83 0.87 -8.73 -1.28
C GLY A 83 1.59 -10.05 -1.53
N GLY A 84 1.20 -10.80 -2.55
CA GLY A 84 1.89 -12.04 -2.94
C GLY A 84 3.35 -11.81 -3.32
N LEU A 85 3.67 -10.71 -4.01
CA LEU A 85 5.06 -10.36 -4.35
C LEU A 85 5.84 -9.93 -3.11
N VAL A 86 5.20 -9.18 -2.22
CA VAL A 86 5.80 -8.78 -0.94
C VAL A 86 6.11 -10.02 -0.10
N TYR A 87 5.17 -10.96 -0.01
CA TYR A 87 5.36 -12.21 0.70
C TYR A 87 6.52 -13.03 0.12
N ASN A 88 6.60 -13.17 -1.19
CA ASN A 88 7.70 -13.88 -1.86
C ASN A 88 9.06 -13.25 -1.58
N PHE A 89 9.12 -11.93 -1.58
CA PHE A 89 10.34 -11.20 -1.21
C PHE A 89 10.74 -11.47 0.24
N LEU A 90 9.79 -11.38 1.17
CA LEU A 90 10.03 -11.59 2.60
C LEU A 90 10.39 -13.04 2.93
N SER A 91 9.86 -14.02 2.20
CA SER A 91 10.17 -15.43 2.40
C SER A 91 11.63 -15.78 2.10
N GLY A 92 12.31 -14.96 1.32
CA GLY A 92 13.76 -15.07 1.07
C GLY A 92 14.63 -14.60 2.24
N VAL A 93 14.06 -13.97 3.25
CA VAL A 93 14.80 -13.49 4.43
C VAL A 93 14.81 -14.58 5.51
N PRO A 94 16.00 -15.09 5.92
CA PRO A 94 16.07 -16.16 6.92
C PRO A 94 15.37 -15.81 8.22
N GLY A 95 14.50 -16.72 8.72
CA GLY A 95 13.81 -16.60 9.99
C GLY A 95 12.61 -15.63 10.00
N LEU A 96 12.32 -14.94 8.90
CA LEU A 96 11.23 -13.98 8.85
C LEU A 96 9.86 -14.63 8.65
N SER A 97 9.78 -15.69 7.85
CA SER A 97 8.51 -16.38 7.57
C SER A 97 7.78 -16.86 8.82
N GLY A 98 8.53 -17.33 9.83
CA GLY A 98 7.96 -17.75 11.11
C GLY A 98 7.42 -16.60 11.98
N LYS A 99 7.75 -15.35 11.66
CA LYS A 99 7.27 -14.16 12.35
C LYS A 99 6.03 -13.55 11.71
N LEU A 100 5.67 -13.98 10.52
CA LEU A 100 4.48 -13.49 9.83
C LEU A 100 3.24 -14.14 10.44
N LYS A 101 2.27 -13.30 10.79
CA LYS A 101 1.01 -13.76 11.36
C LYS A 101 0.09 -14.33 10.27
N ALA A 102 -0.72 -15.30 10.65
CA ALA A 102 -1.78 -15.80 9.80
C ALA A 102 -2.81 -14.69 9.50
N ALA A 103 -3.46 -14.79 8.34
CA ALA A 103 -4.49 -13.84 7.94
C ALA A 103 -5.67 -13.88 8.93
N SER A 104 -6.18 -12.71 9.27
CA SER A 104 -7.41 -12.56 10.07
C SER A 104 -8.63 -12.61 9.17
N THR A 105 -9.70 -13.23 9.66
CA THR A 105 -11.04 -13.21 9.04
C THR A 105 -12.01 -12.28 9.77
N ALA A 106 -11.61 -11.73 10.90
CA ALA A 106 -12.44 -10.82 11.69
C ALA A 106 -12.50 -9.43 11.08
N ARG A 107 -13.71 -8.95 10.79
CA ARG A 107 -13.96 -7.60 10.28
C ARG A 107 -14.10 -6.62 11.43
N ASP A 108 -12.99 -6.17 11.95
CA ASP A 108 -12.92 -5.13 12.97
C ASP A 108 -11.99 -4.01 12.49
N ARG A 109 -12.59 -2.98 11.90
CA ARG A 109 -11.83 -1.84 11.32
C ARG A 109 -11.06 -1.05 12.35
N GLU A 110 -11.59 -0.91 13.55
CA GLU A 110 -10.94 -0.15 14.61
C GLU A 110 -9.71 -0.88 15.12
N ALA A 111 -9.84 -2.18 15.39
CA ALA A 111 -8.71 -3.03 15.78
C ALA A 111 -7.66 -3.11 14.67
N ALA A 112 -8.07 -3.23 13.41
CA ALA A 112 -7.19 -3.25 12.25
C ALA A 112 -6.40 -1.94 12.11
N SER A 113 -7.07 -0.80 12.22
CA SER A 113 -6.44 0.52 12.17
C SER A 113 -5.44 0.71 13.30
N GLY A 114 -5.80 0.32 14.52
CA GLY A 114 -4.92 0.42 15.69
C GLY A 114 -3.68 -0.47 15.57
N ALA A 115 -3.83 -1.69 15.05
CA ALA A 115 -2.72 -2.60 14.82
C ALA A 115 -1.76 -2.05 13.77
N ALA A 116 -2.29 -1.53 12.66
CA ALA A 116 -1.49 -0.93 11.59
C ALA A 116 -0.74 0.33 12.06
N GLU A 117 -1.38 1.16 12.87
CA GLU A 117 -0.76 2.34 13.46
C GLU A 117 0.44 1.97 14.33
N ARG A 118 0.30 0.97 15.18
CA ARG A 118 1.40 0.47 16.03
C ARG A 118 2.53 -0.18 15.23
N ALA A 119 2.22 -0.77 14.08
CA ALA A 119 3.20 -1.41 13.21
C ALA A 119 3.93 -0.44 12.26
N ALA A 120 3.39 0.77 12.07
CA ALA A 120 3.98 1.74 11.15
C ALA A 120 5.30 2.28 11.69
N VAL A 121 6.33 2.26 10.86
CA VAL A 121 7.67 2.76 11.19
C VAL A 121 8.18 3.70 10.10
N LEU A 122 9.04 4.62 10.50
CA LEU A 122 9.81 5.45 9.57
C LEU A 122 11.21 4.87 9.46
N VAL A 123 11.62 4.55 8.25
CA VAL A 123 12.99 4.10 7.98
C VAL A 123 13.80 5.30 7.48
N ILE A 124 14.87 5.61 8.18
CA ILE A 124 15.84 6.64 7.79
C ILE A 124 17.12 5.91 7.40
N ALA A 125 17.51 6.04 6.13
CA ALA A 125 18.75 5.51 5.59
C ALA A 125 19.79 6.65 5.48
N GLU A 126 20.95 6.42 6.04
CA GLU A 126 22.10 7.33 5.94
C GLU A 126 23.10 6.87 4.88
#